data_4978e05c9cdd218a38417ef68a1777f7
#
_entry.id   4978e05c9cdd218a38417ef68a1777f7
#
_cell.length_a   1.000
_cell.length_b   1.000
_cell.length_c   1.000
_cell.angle_alpha   90.00
_cell.angle_beta   90.00
_cell.angle_gamma   90.00
#
_symmetry.space_group_name_H-M   'P 1'
#
loop_
_entity.id
_entity.type
_entity.pdbx_description
1 polymer ?
#
loop_
_entity_poly.entity_id
_entity_poly.type
_entity_poly.pdbx_seq_one_letter_code
_entity_poly.pdbx_strand_id
1 'polypeptide(L)'
;MVYAGFTAVVAQIVILDAVFSLDSVITAIGMVDNINVMMVAMVVAMVVMLLASKPLMTFVNRHPTVVILCLSFLLLIGISLIAEGFGFHIPKGYIYSGIGVAIAIEAFNQFGERNAAKHEAKIPLRHRTADSILKLMGGKLQAEDPDQLQAQETFADEERYMIGGVLTLAERSVASIMTPRSQISWVNLDDSPEKIREQVLSVPHSLFPVCRGSLDKVISIARAKELLDVIDDEEQLKDLIKRHRPIYIFEKMKVIDAINTLRTSKGSLVLVSDEFGNVQGLVSPLDVFEAIAGEFPDADEQLDLVKIDDQTWKATGMLDLYQLELELGMIDLVEEDAGYISVAGLILDKTHGDVHVGTQLDYRGVHFEVLELDSNRIKTVNITYRTA
;
A
#
# COMPACT_ATOMS: atom_id res chain seq x y z
N MET A 1 24.59 -12.71 27.53
CA MET A 1 24.53 -14.16 27.22
C MET A 1 25.83 -14.77 27.68
N VAL A 2 25.76 -15.75 28.61
CA VAL A 2 26.96 -16.47 29.07
C VAL A 2 27.22 -17.56 28.03
N TYR A 3 28.28 -17.41 27.27
CA TYR A 3 28.73 -18.47 26.35
C TYR A 3 29.22 -19.65 27.14
N ALA A 4 28.60 -20.78 26.96
CA ALA A 4 29.10 -22.04 27.51
C ALA A 4 30.48 -22.30 26.89
N GLY A 5 31.46 -22.74 27.73
CA GLY A 5 32.81 -23.01 27.26
C GLY A 5 32.82 -24.11 26.19
N PHE A 6 33.63 -23.96 25.17
CA PHE A 6 33.73 -24.89 24.02
C PHE A 6 33.83 -26.36 24.45
N THR A 7 34.66 -26.66 25.46
CA THR A 7 34.83 -28.03 26.01
C THR A 7 33.57 -28.60 26.64
N ALA A 8 32.76 -27.75 27.31
CA ALA A 8 31.52 -28.21 27.93
C ALA A 8 30.48 -28.56 26.85
N VAL A 9 30.37 -27.74 25.77
CA VAL A 9 29.49 -28.03 24.66
C VAL A 9 29.89 -29.30 23.91
N VAL A 10 31.18 -29.49 23.65
CA VAL A 10 31.68 -30.70 23.00
C VAL A 10 31.42 -31.94 23.85
N ALA A 11 31.65 -31.87 25.16
CA ALA A 11 31.37 -32.98 26.06
C ALA A 11 29.90 -33.36 26.08
N GLN A 12 29.01 -32.33 26.09
CA GLN A 12 27.56 -32.55 26.04
C GLN A 12 27.11 -33.21 24.73
N ILE A 13 27.67 -32.78 23.59
CA ILE A 13 27.38 -33.35 22.26
C ILE A 13 27.83 -34.81 22.22
N VAL A 14 29.04 -35.12 22.70
CA VAL A 14 29.57 -36.49 22.69
C VAL A 14 28.73 -37.44 23.59
N ILE A 15 28.29 -36.97 24.76
CA ILE A 15 27.40 -37.75 25.63
C ILE A 15 26.06 -38.02 24.96
N LEU A 16 25.45 -37.01 24.34
CA LEU A 16 24.18 -37.17 23.61
C LEU A 16 24.35 -38.12 22.41
N ASP A 17 25.42 -37.98 21.64
CA ASP A 17 25.72 -38.86 20.52
C ASP A 17 25.91 -40.32 20.98
N ALA A 18 26.62 -40.55 22.06
CA ALA A 18 26.79 -41.89 22.65
C ALA A 18 25.45 -42.52 23.05
N VAL A 19 24.54 -41.77 23.68
CA VAL A 19 23.21 -42.25 24.07
C VAL A 19 22.38 -42.66 22.86
N PHE A 20 22.31 -41.83 21.83
CA PHE A 20 21.55 -42.11 20.60
C PHE A 20 22.19 -43.23 19.77
N SER A 21 23.53 -43.33 19.75
CA SER A 21 24.27 -44.37 19.05
C SER A 21 24.05 -45.75 19.67
N LEU A 22 23.99 -45.85 21.00
CA LEU A 22 23.68 -47.09 21.69
C LEU A 22 22.33 -47.66 21.30
N ASP A 23 21.27 -46.85 21.26
CA ASP A 23 19.94 -47.30 20.85
C ASP A 23 19.93 -47.78 19.38
N SER A 24 20.62 -47.07 18.49
CA SER A 24 20.74 -47.43 17.07
C SER A 24 21.49 -48.77 16.88
N VAL A 25 22.56 -48.98 17.66
CA VAL A 25 23.36 -50.24 17.62
C VAL A 25 22.54 -51.42 18.15
N ILE A 26 21.85 -51.25 19.26
CA ILE A 26 21.01 -52.32 19.86
C ILE A 26 19.89 -52.69 18.87
N THR A 27 19.26 -51.71 18.26
CA THR A 27 18.22 -51.94 17.24
C THR A 27 18.78 -52.66 16.02
N ALA A 28 19.96 -52.27 15.52
CA ALA A 28 20.60 -52.90 14.37
C ALA A 28 21.01 -54.37 14.63
N ILE A 29 21.50 -54.67 15.83
CA ILE A 29 21.83 -56.06 16.26
C ILE A 29 20.58 -56.94 16.27
N GLY A 30 19.43 -56.38 16.68
CA GLY A 30 18.16 -57.12 16.69
C GLY A 30 17.53 -57.34 15.29
N MET A 31 18.00 -56.64 14.27
CA MET A 31 17.42 -56.71 12.91
C MET A 31 18.27 -57.49 11.90
N VAL A 32 19.56 -57.70 12.15
CA VAL A 32 20.51 -58.25 11.15
C VAL A 32 21.43 -59.28 11.81
N ASP A 33 21.38 -60.50 11.32
CA ASP A 33 22.24 -61.62 11.84
C ASP A 33 23.68 -61.54 11.31
N ASN A 34 23.98 -60.71 10.34
CA ASN A 34 25.30 -60.63 9.70
C ASN A 34 26.07 -59.37 10.08
N ILE A 35 27.11 -59.54 10.90
CA ILE A 35 27.95 -58.47 11.44
C ILE A 35 28.62 -57.64 10.33
N ASN A 36 29.01 -58.26 9.21
CA ASN A 36 29.67 -57.53 8.13
C ASN A 36 28.73 -56.53 7.42
N VAL A 37 27.46 -56.92 7.26
CA VAL A 37 26.42 -56.02 6.69
C VAL A 37 26.17 -54.86 7.62
N MET A 38 26.10 -55.09 8.91
CA MET A 38 25.91 -54.04 9.92
C MET A 38 27.09 -53.08 9.95
N MET A 39 28.34 -53.54 9.89
CA MET A 39 29.51 -52.66 9.84
C MET A 39 29.52 -51.76 8.58
N VAL A 40 29.23 -52.33 7.44
CA VAL A 40 29.16 -51.54 6.17
C VAL A 40 28.04 -50.52 6.27
N ALA A 41 26.84 -50.86 6.74
CA ALA A 41 25.73 -49.94 6.90
C ALA A 41 26.06 -48.76 7.83
N MET A 42 26.74 -49.00 8.95
CA MET A 42 27.18 -47.95 9.87
C MET A 42 28.20 -47.01 9.23
N VAL A 43 29.19 -47.53 8.48
CA VAL A 43 30.18 -46.71 7.80
C VAL A 43 29.52 -45.83 6.75
N VAL A 44 28.59 -46.37 5.97
CA VAL A 44 27.82 -45.62 4.97
C VAL A 44 26.99 -44.55 5.64
N ALA A 45 26.29 -44.87 6.74
CA ALA A 45 25.49 -43.88 7.48
C ALA A 45 26.36 -42.73 8.02
N MET A 46 27.56 -43.02 8.56
CA MET A 46 28.49 -42.03 9.07
C MET A 46 28.99 -41.10 7.95
N VAL A 47 29.34 -41.65 6.79
CA VAL A 47 29.77 -40.85 5.63
C VAL A 47 28.66 -39.93 5.14
N VAL A 48 27.42 -40.46 5.04
CA VAL A 48 26.26 -39.63 4.65
C VAL A 48 26.00 -38.51 5.65
N MET A 49 26.08 -38.81 6.94
CA MET A 49 25.90 -37.80 8.00
C MET A 49 26.96 -36.71 7.94
N LEU A 50 28.23 -37.03 7.72
CA LEU A 50 29.30 -36.05 7.58
C LEU A 50 29.09 -35.13 6.36
N LEU A 51 28.67 -35.68 5.23
CA LEU A 51 28.41 -34.90 4.01
C LEU A 51 27.17 -34.03 4.16
N ALA A 52 26.13 -34.54 4.83
CA ALA A 52 24.86 -33.83 5.00
C ALA A 52 24.89 -32.75 6.12
N SER A 53 25.85 -32.82 7.05
CA SER A 53 25.91 -31.99 8.26
C SER A 53 25.91 -30.48 7.94
N LYS A 54 26.81 -30.02 7.05
CA LYS A 54 26.90 -28.59 6.69
C LYS A 54 25.65 -28.04 6.00
N PRO A 55 25.14 -28.68 4.92
CA PRO A 55 23.91 -28.17 4.25
C PRO A 55 22.70 -28.23 5.19
N LEU A 56 22.58 -29.27 6.03
CA LEU A 56 21.49 -29.38 6.98
C LEU A 56 21.54 -28.25 8.04
N MET A 57 22.72 -27.99 8.61
CA MET A 57 22.91 -26.91 9.59
C MET A 57 22.56 -25.53 8.97
N THR A 58 22.95 -25.28 7.73
CA THR A 58 22.62 -24.03 7.02
C THR A 58 21.10 -23.92 6.78
N PHE A 59 20.45 -25.02 6.43
CA PHE A 59 19.01 -25.08 6.22
C PHE A 59 18.25 -24.80 7.52
N VAL A 60 18.58 -25.49 8.61
CA VAL A 60 17.95 -25.33 9.91
C VAL A 60 18.10 -23.90 10.44
N ASN A 61 19.30 -23.31 10.33
CA ASN A 61 19.55 -21.95 10.80
C ASN A 61 18.80 -20.87 10.00
N ARG A 62 18.37 -21.16 8.77
CA ARG A 62 17.57 -20.25 7.94
C ARG A 62 16.07 -20.30 8.24
N HIS A 63 15.60 -21.34 8.90
CA HIS A 63 14.18 -21.58 9.12
C HIS A 63 13.91 -21.79 10.61
N PRO A 64 13.53 -20.74 11.37
CA PRO A 64 13.31 -20.83 12.82
C PRO A 64 12.21 -21.83 13.19
N THR A 65 11.20 -22.04 12.36
CA THR A 65 10.16 -23.06 12.53
C THR A 65 10.72 -24.47 12.53
N VAL A 66 11.72 -24.75 11.67
CA VAL A 66 12.43 -26.03 11.62
C VAL A 66 13.22 -26.26 12.90
N VAL A 67 13.79 -25.22 13.52
CA VAL A 67 14.49 -25.35 14.83
C VAL A 67 13.52 -25.81 15.91
N ILE A 68 12.33 -25.20 15.98
CA ILE A 68 11.28 -25.56 16.94
C ILE A 68 10.83 -27.00 16.69
N LEU A 69 10.66 -27.40 15.44
CA LEU A 69 10.31 -28.75 15.04
C LEU A 69 11.36 -29.75 15.49
N CYS A 70 12.66 -29.49 15.27
CA CYS A 70 13.77 -30.32 15.71
C CYS A 70 13.81 -30.49 17.25
N LEU A 71 13.61 -29.39 17.99
CA LEU A 71 13.55 -29.43 19.46
C LEU A 71 12.36 -30.25 19.95
N SER A 72 11.20 -30.14 19.30
CA SER A 72 10.02 -30.93 19.61
C SER A 72 10.26 -32.43 19.38
N PHE A 73 11.00 -32.81 18.34
CA PHE A 73 11.39 -34.19 18.08
C PHE A 73 12.38 -34.72 19.14
N LEU A 74 13.37 -33.91 19.51
CA LEU A 74 14.30 -34.29 20.59
C LEU A 74 13.55 -34.55 21.91
N LEU A 75 12.56 -33.68 22.22
CA LEU A 75 11.73 -33.87 23.40
C LEU A 75 10.91 -35.17 23.32
N LEU A 76 10.27 -35.43 22.17
CA LEU A 76 9.47 -36.63 21.94
C LEU A 76 10.31 -37.91 22.07
N ILE A 77 11.52 -37.91 21.48
CA ILE A 77 12.45 -39.03 21.59
C ILE A 77 12.92 -39.24 23.07
N GLY A 78 13.22 -38.14 23.78
CA GLY A 78 13.60 -38.18 25.19
C GLY A 78 12.50 -38.78 26.06
N ILE A 79 11.24 -38.37 25.87
CA ILE A 79 10.09 -38.93 26.58
C ILE A 79 9.92 -40.43 26.26
N SER A 80 10.09 -40.80 24.98
CA SER A 80 10.01 -42.22 24.56
C SER A 80 11.08 -43.09 25.22
N LEU A 81 12.31 -42.61 25.30
CA LEU A 81 13.41 -43.33 25.99
C LEU A 81 13.16 -43.47 27.50
N ILE A 82 12.62 -42.46 28.14
CA ILE A 82 12.23 -42.51 29.55
C ILE A 82 11.12 -43.56 29.76
N ALA A 83 10.09 -43.56 28.91
CA ALA A 83 9.00 -44.53 28.96
C ALA A 83 9.51 -45.98 28.78
N GLU A 84 10.42 -46.16 27.83
CA GLU A 84 11.08 -47.48 27.61
C GLU A 84 11.88 -47.92 28.83
N GLY A 85 12.59 -47.01 29.51
CA GLY A 85 13.29 -47.27 30.77
C GLY A 85 12.36 -47.67 31.90
N PHE A 86 11.11 -47.26 31.91
CA PHE A 86 10.07 -47.70 32.85
C PHE A 86 9.34 -48.97 32.40
N GLY A 87 9.74 -49.59 31.29
CA GLY A 87 9.15 -50.85 30.79
C GLY A 87 7.94 -50.66 29.87
N PHE A 88 7.60 -49.43 29.50
CA PHE A 88 6.55 -49.19 28.51
C PHE A 88 7.12 -49.25 27.09
N HIS A 89 6.71 -50.23 26.32
CA HIS A 89 7.21 -50.42 24.96
C HIS A 89 6.41 -49.60 23.97
N ILE A 90 6.98 -48.50 23.46
CA ILE A 90 6.38 -47.66 22.43
C ILE A 90 6.91 -48.08 21.06
N PRO A 91 6.06 -48.61 20.15
CA PRO A 91 6.54 -48.99 18.83
C PRO A 91 7.10 -47.78 18.07
N LYS A 92 8.39 -47.84 17.71
CA LYS A 92 9.12 -46.73 17.05
C LYS A 92 8.45 -46.25 15.76
N GLY A 93 7.64 -47.10 15.10
CA GLY A 93 6.86 -46.73 13.93
C GLY A 93 5.90 -45.57 14.15
N TYR A 94 5.29 -45.42 15.32
CA TYR A 94 4.40 -44.29 15.62
C TYR A 94 5.17 -42.98 15.75
N ILE A 95 6.36 -43.01 16.32
CA ILE A 95 7.23 -41.84 16.47
C ILE A 95 7.69 -41.37 15.09
N TYR A 96 8.17 -42.29 14.25
CA TYR A 96 8.60 -41.93 12.88
C TYR A 96 7.47 -41.47 11.99
N SER A 97 6.26 -42.03 12.12
CA SER A 97 5.10 -41.55 11.38
C SER A 97 4.69 -40.13 11.78
N GLY A 98 4.72 -39.81 13.10
CA GLY A 98 4.46 -38.46 13.59
C GLY A 98 5.48 -37.46 13.10
N ILE A 99 6.76 -37.79 13.09
CA ILE A 99 7.85 -36.98 12.52
C ILE A 99 7.61 -36.74 11.01
N GLY A 100 7.25 -37.81 10.27
CA GLY A 100 6.97 -37.70 8.85
C GLY A 100 5.82 -36.73 8.51
N VAL A 101 4.72 -36.81 9.28
CA VAL A 101 3.59 -35.89 9.13
C VAL A 101 3.99 -34.44 9.45
N ALA A 102 4.74 -34.22 10.52
CA ALA A 102 5.18 -32.89 10.91
C ALA A 102 6.14 -32.27 9.87
N ILE A 103 7.06 -33.06 9.27
CA ILE A 103 7.91 -32.60 8.16
C ILE A 103 7.06 -32.26 6.93
N ALA A 104 6.03 -33.04 6.62
CA ALA A 104 5.13 -32.77 5.51
C ALA A 104 4.37 -31.45 5.70
N ILE A 105 3.83 -31.20 6.89
CA ILE A 105 3.14 -29.94 7.23
C ILE A 105 4.10 -28.77 7.09
N GLU A 106 5.32 -28.86 7.60
CA GLU A 106 6.32 -27.79 7.49
C GLU A 106 6.71 -27.52 6.04
N ALA A 107 6.84 -28.56 5.21
CA ALA A 107 7.08 -28.40 3.79
C ALA A 107 5.93 -27.65 3.08
N PHE A 108 4.68 -27.97 3.41
CA PHE A 108 3.52 -27.23 2.89
C PHE A 108 3.52 -25.76 3.34
N ASN A 109 3.81 -25.47 4.60
CA ASN A 109 3.92 -24.10 5.10
C ASN A 109 4.99 -23.31 4.35
N GLN A 110 6.18 -23.89 4.14
CA GLN A 110 7.25 -23.22 3.40
C GLN A 110 6.90 -22.99 1.92
N PHE A 111 6.13 -23.88 1.30
CA PHE A 111 5.61 -23.63 -0.06
C PHE A 111 4.59 -22.48 -0.07
N GLY A 112 3.72 -22.38 0.93
CA GLY A 112 2.78 -21.28 1.11
C GLY A 112 3.50 -19.93 1.28
N GLU A 113 4.46 -19.86 2.19
CA GLU A 113 5.26 -18.65 2.46
C GLU A 113 6.07 -18.18 1.23
N ARG A 114 6.62 -19.11 0.45
CA ARG A 114 7.34 -18.76 -0.80
C ARG A 114 6.43 -18.16 -1.87
N ASN A 115 5.18 -18.59 -1.94
CA ASN A 115 4.21 -18.01 -2.87
C ASN A 115 3.73 -16.64 -2.39
N ALA A 116 3.46 -16.47 -1.10
CA ALA A 116 3.12 -15.19 -0.50
C ALA A 116 4.26 -14.17 -0.68
N ALA A 117 5.51 -14.56 -0.38
CA ALA A 117 6.68 -13.71 -0.54
C ALA A 117 6.94 -13.27 -2.00
N LYS A 118 6.54 -14.07 -2.99
CA LYS A 118 6.62 -13.69 -4.41
C LYS A 118 5.57 -12.66 -4.81
N HIS A 119 4.38 -12.70 -4.20
CA HIS A 119 3.36 -11.67 -4.37
C HIS A 119 3.77 -10.38 -3.67
N GLU A 120 4.26 -10.46 -2.45
CA GLU A 120 4.76 -9.30 -1.70
C GLU A 120 6.01 -8.65 -2.32
N ALA A 121 6.88 -9.42 -3.00
CA ALA A 121 8.09 -8.87 -3.65
C ALA A 121 7.77 -7.91 -4.82
N LYS A 122 6.55 -7.91 -5.33
CA LYS A 122 6.09 -7.00 -6.38
C LYS A 122 5.60 -5.65 -5.85
N ILE A 123 5.36 -5.54 -4.54
CA ILE A 123 4.90 -4.28 -3.93
C ILE A 123 6.13 -3.43 -3.55
N PRO A 124 6.24 -2.17 -3.98
CA PRO A 124 7.32 -1.28 -3.61
C PRO A 124 7.53 -1.20 -2.09
N LEU A 125 8.79 -1.14 -1.63
CA LEU A 125 9.13 -1.12 -0.20
C LEU A 125 8.39 -0.02 0.57
N ARG A 126 8.10 1.10 -0.08
CA ARG A 126 7.41 2.24 0.51
C ARG A 126 5.95 1.94 0.84
N HIS A 127 5.22 1.26 -0.05
CA HIS A 127 3.84 0.79 0.22
C HIS A 127 3.80 -0.16 1.42
N ARG A 128 4.75 -1.09 1.51
CA ARG A 128 4.88 -1.99 2.66
C ARG A 128 5.11 -1.23 3.96
N THR A 129 5.94 -0.19 3.91
CA THR A 129 6.22 0.65 5.10
C THR A 129 4.99 1.46 5.48
N ALA A 130 4.30 2.05 4.50
CA ALA A 130 3.06 2.78 4.72
C ALA A 130 1.97 1.87 5.31
N ASP A 131 1.75 0.70 4.72
CA ASP A 131 0.82 -0.33 5.22
C ASP A 131 1.19 -0.80 6.64
N SER A 132 2.48 -1.03 6.92
CA SER A 132 2.94 -1.41 8.26
C SER A 132 2.72 -0.29 9.28
N ILE A 133 2.92 0.97 8.91
CA ILE A 133 2.66 2.12 9.79
C ILE A 133 1.15 2.24 10.05
N LEU A 134 0.32 2.17 9.01
CA LEU A 134 -1.14 2.23 9.15
C LEU A 134 -1.68 1.05 9.98
N LYS A 135 -1.12 -0.15 9.81
CA LYS A 135 -1.43 -1.33 10.63
C LYS A 135 -1.05 -1.13 12.10
N LEU A 136 0.14 -0.59 12.38
CA LEU A 136 0.59 -0.28 13.74
C LEU A 136 -0.25 0.81 14.41
N MET A 137 -0.86 1.69 13.61
CA MET A 137 -1.73 2.76 14.09
C MET A 137 -3.18 2.33 14.37
N GLY A 138 -3.49 1.04 14.30
CA GLY A 138 -4.80 0.48 14.61
C GLY A 138 -5.72 0.35 13.40
N GLY A 139 -5.16 0.20 12.18
CA GLY A 139 -5.93 -0.23 11.01
C GLY A 139 -6.61 -1.57 11.31
N LYS A 140 -7.91 -1.70 11.00
CA LYS A 140 -8.71 -2.92 11.17
C LYS A 140 -8.09 -4.05 10.35
N LEU A 141 -7.16 -4.79 10.95
CA LEU A 141 -6.83 -6.12 10.50
C LEU A 141 -7.63 -7.10 11.32
N GLN A 142 -8.14 -8.10 10.65
CA GLN A 142 -8.70 -9.30 11.23
C GLN A 142 -7.85 -9.75 12.42
N ALA A 143 -8.18 -9.27 13.62
CA ALA A 143 -7.72 -9.85 14.85
C ALA A 143 -8.63 -11.05 15.09
N GLU A 144 -8.14 -12.25 14.77
CA GLU A 144 -8.79 -13.52 15.10
C GLU A 144 -8.90 -13.75 16.62
N ASP A 145 -8.50 -12.78 17.44
CA ASP A 145 -8.43 -12.94 18.90
C ASP A 145 -9.26 -11.85 19.61
N PRO A 146 -10.42 -12.22 20.24
CA PRO A 146 -11.29 -11.27 20.94
C PRO A 146 -10.64 -10.56 22.15
N ASP A 147 -9.53 -11.09 22.69
CA ASP A 147 -8.82 -10.52 23.84
C ASP A 147 -7.85 -9.39 23.48
N GLN A 148 -7.60 -9.11 22.17
CA GLN A 148 -6.79 -7.99 21.72
C GLN A 148 -7.59 -6.71 21.40
N LEU A 149 -8.90 -6.73 21.60
CA LEU A 149 -9.82 -5.58 21.40
C LEU A 149 -9.62 -4.42 22.40
N GLN A 150 -8.63 -4.49 23.28
CA GLN A 150 -8.26 -3.40 24.22
C GLN A 150 -6.96 -2.67 23.84
N ALA A 151 -6.42 -2.88 22.63
CA ALA A 151 -5.43 -1.95 22.11
C ALA A 151 -6.15 -0.61 21.87
N GLN A 152 -5.95 0.34 22.79
CA GLN A 152 -6.41 1.72 22.68
C GLN A 152 -6.21 2.21 21.26
N GLU A 153 -7.27 2.74 20.64
CA GLU A 153 -7.18 3.53 19.41
C GLU A 153 -6.19 4.66 19.67
N THR A 154 -4.95 4.46 19.26
CA THR A 154 -3.85 5.40 19.56
C THR A 154 -3.99 6.68 18.74
N PHE A 155 -4.73 6.63 17.63
CA PHE A 155 -4.96 7.74 16.71
C PHE A 155 -6.44 7.82 16.32
N ALA A 156 -6.95 9.04 16.21
CA ALA A 156 -8.29 9.29 15.67
C ALA A 156 -8.34 8.96 14.17
N ASP A 157 -9.55 8.72 13.63
CA ASP A 157 -9.71 8.37 12.22
C ASP A 157 -9.19 9.47 11.30
N GLU A 158 -9.37 10.74 11.67
CA GLU A 158 -8.85 11.91 10.95
C GLU A 158 -7.30 11.95 10.95
N GLU A 159 -6.67 11.58 12.06
CA GLU A 159 -5.21 11.52 12.14
C GLU A 159 -4.65 10.43 11.22
N ARG A 160 -5.30 9.28 11.17
CA ARG A 160 -4.95 8.17 10.26
C ARG A 160 -5.09 8.57 8.80
N TYR A 161 -6.20 9.25 8.47
CA TYR A 161 -6.46 9.78 7.13
C TYR A 161 -5.33 10.73 6.69
N MET A 162 -4.98 11.72 7.51
CA MET A 162 -3.90 12.66 7.22
C MET A 162 -2.53 11.98 7.06
N ILE A 163 -2.21 11.00 7.91
CA ILE A 163 -0.96 10.25 7.79
C ILE A 163 -0.92 9.43 6.50
N GLY A 164 -2.04 8.79 6.14
CA GLY A 164 -2.22 8.10 4.88
C GLY A 164 -2.00 9.02 3.69
N GLY A 165 -2.63 10.21 3.71
CA GLY A 165 -2.48 11.25 2.71
C GLY A 165 -1.01 11.68 2.51
N VAL A 166 -0.27 11.91 3.59
CA VAL A 166 1.17 12.24 3.52
C VAL A 166 1.99 11.09 2.94
N LEU A 167 1.71 9.86 3.30
CA LEU A 167 2.47 8.68 2.82
C LEU A 167 2.26 8.44 1.32
N THR A 168 1.05 8.66 0.81
CA THR A 168 0.71 8.49 -0.62
C THR A 168 1.19 9.66 -1.47
N LEU A 169 1.34 10.86 -0.91
CA LEU A 169 1.64 12.10 -1.64
C LEU A 169 2.86 12.00 -2.56
N ALA A 170 3.88 11.24 -2.17
CA ALA A 170 5.10 11.09 -2.96
C ALA A 170 4.93 10.17 -4.19
N GLU A 171 3.85 9.41 -4.26
CA GLU A 171 3.54 8.51 -5.37
C GLU A 171 2.52 9.15 -6.32
N ARG A 172 1.68 10.02 -5.80
CA ARG A 172 0.67 10.73 -6.57
C ARG A 172 1.30 11.67 -7.59
N SER A 173 0.74 11.68 -8.79
CA SER A 173 1.06 12.68 -9.81
C SER A 173 0.26 13.97 -9.57
N VAL A 174 0.76 15.07 -10.08
CA VAL A 174 0.05 16.36 -10.04
C VAL A 174 -1.33 16.28 -10.67
N ALA A 175 -1.50 15.46 -11.71
CA ALA A 175 -2.78 15.23 -12.36
C ALA A 175 -3.88 14.71 -11.42
N SER A 176 -3.51 14.00 -10.32
CA SER A 176 -4.48 13.46 -9.36
C SER A 176 -5.03 14.49 -8.37
N ILE A 177 -4.36 15.64 -8.21
CA ILE A 177 -4.75 16.66 -7.23
C ILE A 177 -5.09 18.00 -7.87
N MET A 178 -4.85 18.17 -9.16
CA MET A 178 -5.06 19.45 -9.84
C MET A 178 -6.55 19.75 -10.02
N THR A 179 -6.91 21.01 -9.91
CA THR A 179 -8.17 21.51 -10.44
C THR A 179 -8.14 21.36 -11.97
N PRO A 180 -9.03 20.54 -12.58
CA PRO A 180 -8.99 20.27 -14.02
C PRO A 180 -9.37 21.50 -14.84
N ARG A 181 -8.90 21.56 -16.09
CA ARG A 181 -9.10 22.66 -17.02
C ARG A 181 -10.56 23.16 -17.10
N SER A 182 -11.52 22.24 -17.05
CA SER A 182 -12.95 22.57 -17.17
C SER A 182 -13.52 23.35 -15.98
N GLN A 183 -12.84 23.31 -14.84
CA GLN A 183 -13.25 23.96 -13.58
C GLN A 183 -12.44 25.23 -13.30
N ILE A 184 -11.44 25.55 -14.12
CA ILE A 184 -10.62 26.74 -13.92
C ILE A 184 -11.42 28.01 -14.21
N SER A 185 -11.58 28.87 -13.21
CA SER A 185 -12.03 30.23 -13.37
C SER A 185 -10.86 31.12 -13.81
N TRP A 186 -10.96 31.73 -14.99
CA TRP A 186 -9.88 32.53 -15.58
C TRP A 186 -10.42 33.82 -16.18
N VAL A 187 -9.59 34.81 -16.35
CA VAL A 187 -9.96 36.12 -16.87
C VAL A 187 -9.36 36.32 -18.26
N ASN A 188 -10.18 36.79 -19.21
CA ASN A 188 -9.74 37.16 -20.54
C ASN A 188 -9.55 38.70 -20.66
N LEU A 189 -8.33 39.15 -20.91
CA LEU A 189 -8.04 40.59 -21.07
C LEU A 189 -8.60 41.23 -22.36
N ASP A 190 -9.09 40.40 -23.27
CA ASP A 190 -9.76 40.91 -24.45
C ASP A 190 -11.23 41.28 -24.17
N ASP A 191 -11.75 40.95 -22.97
CA ASP A 191 -13.07 41.34 -22.48
C ASP A 191 -13.05 42.77 -21.90
N SER A 192 -14.24 43.41 -21.78
CA SER A 192 -14.34 44.73 -21.16
C SER A 192 -14.06 44.69 -19.63
N PRO A 193 -13.55 45.81 -19.06
CA PRO A 193 -13.30 45.90 -17.61
C PRO A 193 -14.54 45.56 -16.77
N GLU A 194 -15.72 45.92 -17.18
CA GLU A 194 -16.97 45.64 -16.47
C GLU A 194 -17.26 44.14 -16.43
N LYS A 195 -17.08 43.47 -17.59
CA LYS A 195 -17.27 41.99 -17.65
C LYS A 195 -16.26 41.26 -16.81
N ILE A 196 -14.98 41.66 -16.82
CA ILE A 196 -13.94 41.09 -15.98
C ILE A 196 -14.29 41.29 -14.51
N ARG A 197 -14.75 42.47 -14.12
CA ARG A 197 -15.17 42.78 -12.74
C ARG A 197 -16.33 41.90 -12.30
N GLU A 198 -17.36 41.74 -13.13
CA GLU A 198 -18.49 40.87 -12.85
C GLU A 198 -18.03 39.41 -12.66
N GLN A 199 -17.19 38.90 -13.56
CA GLN A 199 -16.66 37.57 -13.51
C GLN A 199 -15.83 37.31 -12.24
N VAL A 200 -14.93 38.21 -11.86
CA VAL A 200 -14.10 38.08 -10.64
C VAL A 200 -14.94 38.14 -9.38
N LEU A 201 -16.03 38.94 -9.36
CA LEU A 201 -16.92 39.06 -8.22
C LEU A 201 -17.93 37.90 -8.10
N SER A 202 -18.21 37.18 -9.19
CA SER A 202 -19.20 36.11 -9.24
C SER A 202 -18.67 34.77 -8.65
N VAL A 203 -17.35 34.63 -8.42
CA VAL A 203 -16.74 33.40 -7.92
C VAL A 203 -15.89 33.68 -6.66
N PRO A 204 -15.82 32.74 -5.71
CA PRO A 204 -15.14 32.95 -4.40
C PRO A 204 -13.61 32.84 -4.49
N HIS A 205 -13.02 32.82 -5.69
CA HIS A 205 -11.58 32.60 -5.84
C HIS A 205 -10.75 33.84 -5.55
N SER A 206 -9.61 33.68 -4.95
CA SER A 206 -8.68 34.79 -4.64
C SER A 206 -7.59 34.99 -5.69
N LEU A 207 -7.33 34.02 -6.57
CA LEU A 207 -6.31 34.04 -7.62
C LEU A 207 -6.93 33.63 -8.96
N PHE A 208 -6.57 34.35 -10.02
CA PHE A 208 -7.06 34.09 -11.36
C PHE A 208 -5.92 34.00 -12.36
N PRO A 209 -5.87 32.95 -13.22
CA PRO A 209 -5.13 33.00 -14.45
C PRO A 209 -5.65 34.13 -15.35
N VAL A 210 -4.75 35.00 -15.75
CA VAL A 210 -5.06 36.12 -16.68
C VAL A 210 -4.57 35.71 -18.06
N CYS A 211 -5.50 35.59 -19.00
CA CYS A 211 -5.26 35.02 -20.32
C CYS A 211 -5.57 36.05 -21.44
N ARG A 212 -5.14 35.73 -22.66
CA ARG A 212 -5.52 36.45 -23.85
C ARG A 212 -6.14 35.51 -24.87
N GLY A 213 -7.44 35.60 -25.05
CA GLY A 213 -8.22 34.81 -25.98
C GLY A 213 -8.52 33.40 -25.55
N SER A 214 -7.57 32.66 -24.99
CA SER A 214 -7.76 31.27 -24.52
C SER A 214 -6.95 30.96 -23.27
N LEU A 215 -7.36 29.94 -22.53
CA LEU A 215 -6.67 29.44 -21.32
C LEU A 215 -5.25 28.90 -21.61
N ASP A 216 -4.93 28.56 -22.85
CA ASP A 216 -3.57 28.16 -23.24
C ASP A 216 -2.60 29.33 -23.38
N LYS A 217 -3.11 30.56 -23.36
CA LYS A 217 -2.32 31.79 -23.44
C LYS A 217 -2.38 32.57 -22.13
N VAL A 218 -1.98 31.91 -21.03
CA VAL A 218 -1.87 32.58 -19.73
C VAL A 218 -0.66 33.50 -19.74
N ILE A 219 -0.89 34.77 -19.44
CA ILE A 219 0.16 35.81 -19.41
C ILE A 219 0.57 36.20 -17.98
N SER A 220 -0.35 36.01 -17.02
CA SER A 220 -0.11 36.34 -15.61
C SER A 220 -1.01 35.53 -14.69
N ILE A 221 -0.70 35.54 -13.41
CA ILE A 221 -1.58 35.08 -12.33
C ILE A 221 -1.81 36.29 -11.41
N ALA A 222 -3.04 36.74 -11.31
CA ALA A 222 -3.38 37.94 -10.53
C ALA A 222 -4.28 37.61 -9.34
N ARG A 223 -4.11 38.34 -8.25
CA ARG A 223 -5.07 38.33 -7.15
C ARG A 223 -6.31 39.12 -7.54
N ALA A 224 -7.49 38.59 -7.19
CA ALA A 224 -8.77 39.26 -7.46
C ALA A 224 -8.74 40.76 -7.06
N LYS A 225 -8.28 41.02 -5.82
CA LYS A 225 -8.20 42.39 -5.30
C LYS A 225 -7.27 43.29 -6.13
N GLU A 226 -6.05 42.81 -6.45
CA GLU A 226 -5.07 43.57 -7.23
C GLU A 226 -5.58 43.84 -8.67
N LEU A 227 -6.25 42.84 -9.24
CA LEU A 227 -6.82 42.95 -10.58
C LEU A 227 -7.96 44.00 -10.63
N LEU A 228 -8.88 43.96 -9.65
CA LEU A 228 -10.00 44.91 -9.56
C LEU A 228 -9.53 46.33 -9.28
N ASP A 229 -8.43 46.54 -8.58
CA ASP A 229 -7.88 47.85 -8.28
C ASP A 229 -7.27 48.52 -9.54
N VAL A 230 -6.74 47.74 -10.50
CA VAL A 230 -5.99 48.26 -11.66
C VAL A 230 -6.66 48.05 -13.01
N ILE A 231 -7.83 47.40 -13.05
CA ILE A 231 -8.46 46.95 -14.30
C ILE A 231 -8.82 48.12 -15.25
N ASP A 232 -9.09 49.29 -14.67
CA ASP A 232 -9.47 50.49 -15.41
C ASP A 232 -8.24 51.34 -15.85
N ASP A 233 -7.01 50.96 -15.39
CA ASP A 233 -5.76 51.66 -15.70
C ASP A 233 -4.82 50.74 -16.50
N GLU A 234 -4.70 50.99 -17.80
CA GLU A 234 -3.92 50.13 -18.70
C GLU A 234 -2.43 50.06 -18.35
N GLU A 235 -1.85 51.13 -17.78
CA GLU A 235 -0.43 51.16 -17.42
C GLU A 235 -0.17 50.32 -16.15
N GLN A 236 -1.00 50.49 -15.14
CA GLN A 236 -0.92 49.69 -13.89
C GLN A 236 -1.22 48.22 -14.16
N LEU A 237 -2.18 47.91 -15.03
CA LEU A 237 -2.49 46.54 -15.44
C LEU A 237 -1.29 45.87 -16.15
N LYS A 238 -0.61 46.58 -17.04
CA LYS A 238 0.63 46.09 -17.69
C LYS A 238 1.73 45.80 -16.67
N ASP A 239 1.84 46.62 -15.64
CA ASP A 239 2.83 46.43 -14.60
C ASP A 239 2.47 45.25 -13.67
N LEU A 240 1.21 45.05 -13.35
CA LEU A 240 0.72 43.89 -12.62
C LEU A 240 1.06 42.59 -13.38
N ILE A 241 0.78 42.52 -14.66
CA ILE A 241 1.05 41.38 -15.54
C ILE A 241 2.54 41.04 -15.56
N LYS A 242 3.44 42.02 -15.60
CA LYS A 242 4.90 41.78 -15.62
C LYS A 242 5.43 41.20 -14.32
N ARG A 243 4.80 41.52 -13.18
CA ARG A 243 5.26 41.11 -11.85
C ARG A 243 4.97 39.62 -11.54
N HIS A 244 3.86 39.10 -12.06
CA HIS A 244 3.34 37.78 -11.71
C HIS A 244 3.32 36.85 -12.93
N ARG A 245 4.50 36.40 -13.36
CA ARG A 245 4.60 35.45 -14.46
C ARG A 245 4.08 34.06 -14.05
N PRO A 246 3.31 33.38 -14.94
CA PRO A 246 2.82 32.07 -14.69
C PRO A 246 3.99 31.06 -14.59
N ILE A 247 3.87 30.09 -13.68
CA ILE A 247 4.79 28.98 -13.53
C ILE A 247 4.06 27.74 -14.02
N TYR A 248 4.74 26.93 -14.86
CA TYR A 248 4.19 25.70 -15.42
C TYR A 248 4.93 24.50 -14.86
N ILE A 249 4.16 23.44 -14.59
CA ILE A 249 4.66 22.12 -14.24
C ILE A 249 3.99 21.07 -15.11
N PHE A 250 4.59 19.89 -15.24
CA PHE A 250 4.02 18.80 -16.03
C PHE A 250 3.04 17.96 -15.20
N GLU A 251 1.97 17.48 -15.83
CA GLU A 251 0.91 16.68 -15.19
C GLU A 251 1.46 15.39 -14.53
N LYS A 252 2.51 14.78 -15.11
CA LYS A 252 3.17 13.57 -14.57
C LYS A 252 4.19 13.84 -13.46
N MET A 253 4.44 15.12 -13.12
CA MET A 253 5.31 15.47 -12.01
C MET A 253 4.73 14.92 -10.70
N LYS A 254 5.59 14.46 -9.79
CA LYS A 254 5.14 14.03 -8.47
C LYS A 254 4.72 15.21 -7.61
N VAL A 255 3.66 15.04 -6.82
CA VAL A 255 3.12 16.10 -5.94
C VAL A 255 4.19 16.64 -4.99
N ILE A 256 5.07 15.78 -4.48
CA ILE A 256 6.15 16.19 -3.58
C ILE A 256 7.11 17.21 -4.24
N ASP A 257 7.36 17.08 -5.56
CA ASP A 257 8.20 18.01 -6.31
C ASP A 257 7.45 19.31 -6.62
N ALA A 258 6.14 19.23 -6.88
CA ALA A 258 5.27 20.38 -7.07
C ALA A 258 5.19 21.27 -5.82
N ILE A 259 5.21 20.70 -4.62
CA ILE A 259 5.27 21.44 -3.35
C ILE A 259 6.47 22.38 -3.31
N ASN A 260 7.63 21.96 -3.76
CA ASN A 260 8.82 22.83 -3.82
C ASN A 260 8.61 24.00 -4.78
N THR A 261 7.95 23.77 -5.92
CA THR A 261 7.61 24.81 -6.88
C THR A 261 6.60 25.79 -6.27
N LEU A 262 5.54 25.31 -5.61
CA LEU A 262 4.56 26.14 -4.91
C LEU A 262 5.20 27.00 -3.80
N ARG A 263 6.15 26.47 -3.06
CA ARG A 263 6.89 27.23 -2.03
C ARG A 263 7.70 28.37 -2.64
N THR A 264 8.32 28.15 -3.79
CA THR A 264 9.10 29.19 -4.50
C THR A 264 8.21 30.21 -5.20
N SER A 265 6.98 29.84 -5.57
CA SER A 265 5.96 30.73 -6.16
C SER A 265 5.34 31.72 -5.15
N LYS A 266 5.80 31.72 -3.90
CA LYS A 266 5.28 32.58 -2.81
C LYS A 266 3.79 32.40 -2.52
N GLY A 267 3.28 31.17 -2.63
CA GLY A 267 1.88 30.83 -2.38
C GLY A 267 0.94 31.20 -3.54
N SER A 268 1.47 31.46 -4.74
CA SER A 268 0.70 31.54 -5.97
C SER A 268 0.33 30.14 -6.45
N LEU A 269 -0.69 30.04 -7.30
CA LEU A 269 -1.00 28.80 -8.01
C LEU A 269 0.04 28.52 -9.11
N VAL A 270 0.15 27.26 -9.52
CA VAL A 270 0.96 26.81 -10.66
C VAL A 270 0.07 26.17 -11.70
N LEU A 271 0.39 26.39 -12.97
CA LEU A 271 -0.35 25.80 -14.09
C LEU A 271 0.22 24.43 -14.42
N VAL A 272 -0.66 23.50 -14.73
CA VAL A 272 -0.31 22.16 -15.16
C VAL A 272 -0.47 22.04 -16.66
N SER A 273 0.56 21.60 -17.36
CA SER A 273 0.53 21.46 -18.83
C SER A 273 0.88 20.04 -19.27
N ASP A 274 0.38 19.69 -20.47
CA ASP A 274 0.81 18.50 -21.20
C ASP A 274 2.16 18.71 -21.91
N GLU A 275 2.62 17.69 -22.64
CA GLU A 275 3.87 17.71 -23.42
C GLU A 275 3.83 18.70 -24.60
N PHE A 276 2.64 19.16 -24.98
CA PHE A 276 2.43 20.13 -26.07
C PHE A 276 2.28 21.56 -25.58
N GLY A 277 2.28 21.78 -24.27
CA GLY A 277 2.12 23.07 -23.63
C GLY A 277 0.66 23.52 -23.46
N ASN A 278 -0.33 22.65 -23.67
CA ASN A 278 -1.72 22.97 -23.38
C ASN A 278 -1.98 22.88 -21.87
N VAL A 279 -2.72 23.83 -21.34
CA VAL A 279 -3.10 23.83 -19.91
C VAL A 279 -4.12 22.71 -19.66
N GLN A 280 -3.76 21.76 -18.80
CA GLN A 280 -4.63 20.66 -18.36
C GLN A 280 -5.32 20.94 -17.04
N GLY A 281 -4.70 21.77 -16.20
CA GLY A 281 -5.21 22.11 -14.88
C GLY A 281 -4.39 23.20 -14.20
N LEU A 282 -4.66 23.41 -12.94
CA LEU A 282 -3.84 24.20 -12.03
C LEU A 282 -3.73 23.51 -10.66
N VAL A 283 -2.70 23.87 -9.91
CA VAL A 283 -2.52 23.41 -8.53
C VAL A 283 -2.26 24.61 -7.65
N SER A 284 -2.99 24.68 -6.56
CA SER A 284 -2.82 25.64 -5.47
C SER A 284 -2.24 24.95 -4.22
N PRO A 285 -1.79 25.71 -3.21
CA PRO A 285 -1.46 25.13 -1.91
C PRO A 285 -2.64 24.44 -1.21
N LEU A 286 -3.88 24.85 -1.50
CA LEU A 286 -5.10 24.24 -0.96
C LEU A 286 -5.27 22.82 -1.50
N ASP A 287 -5.12 22.61 -2.81
CA ASP A 287 -5.24 21.27 -3.43
C ASP A 287 -4.24 20.27 -2.81
N VAL A 288 -3.03 20.72 -2.48
CA VAL A 288 -2.05 19.90 -1.77
C VAL A 288 -2.50 19.60 -0.33
N PHE A 289 -3.12 20.57 0.34
CA PHE A 289 -3.63 20.38 1.70
C PHE A 289 -4.83 19.43 1.71
N GLU A 290 -5.73 19.56 0.76
CA GLU A 290 -6.87 18.65 0.57
C GLU A 290 -6.44 17.23 0.25
N ALA A 291 -5.38 17.06 -0.52
CA ALA A 291 -4.80 15.75 -0.78
C ALA A 291 -4.25 15.04 0.48
N ILE A 292 -4.01 15.78 1.56
CA ILE A 292 -3.53 15.26 2.86
C ILE A 292 -4.68 15.10 3.85
N ALA A 293 -5.52 16.14 3.99
CA ALA A 293 -6.49 16.27 5.06
C ALA A 293 -7.95 16.00 4.65
N GLY A 294 -8.18 15.74 3.34
CA GLY A 294 -9.53 15.62 2.77
C GLY A 294 -10.06 16.97 2.28
N GLU A 295 -11.20 16.92 1.61
CA GLU A 295 -11.85 18.10 1.01
C GLU A 295 -12.33 19.10 2.06
N PHE A 296 -12.20 20.39 1.72
CA PHE A 296 -12.77 21.51 2.48
C PHE A 296 -13.82 22.22 1.62
N PRO A 297 -15.04 21.64 1.54
CA PRO A 297 -16.07 22.18 0.66
C PRO A 297 -16.50 23.58 1.10
N ASP A 298 -16.63 24.49 0.14
CA ASP A 298 -17.30 25.77 0.34
C ASP A 298 -18.81 25.55 0.58
N ALA A 299 -19.50 26.57 1.10
CA ALA A 299 -20.91 26.49 1.53
C ALA A 299 -21.89 26.00 0.44
N ASP A 300 -21.53 26.16 -0.84
CA ASP A 300 -22.33 25.80 -2.00
C ASP A 300 -21.79 24.58 -2.77
N GLU A 301 -20.69 23.96 -2.30
CA GLU A 301 -20.02 22.85 -2.94
C GLU A 301 -20.48 21.51 -2.38
N GLN A 302 -20.68 20.52 -3.24
CA GLN A 302 -21.03 19.15 -2.83
C GLN A 302 -19.75 18.33 -2.70
N LEU A 303 -19.64 17.58 -1.61
CA LEU A 303 -18.54 16.62 -1.42
C LEU A 303 -18.52 15.59 -2.55
N ASP A 304 -17.32 15.31 -3.04
CA ASP A 304 -17.11 14.27 -4.07
C ASP A 304 -17.39 12.86 -3.53
N LEU A 305 -17.31 12.66 -2.22
CA LEU A 305 -17.61 11.40 -1.55
C LEU A 305 -18.52 11.62 -0.34
N VAL A 306 -19.66 10.95 -0.33
CA VAL A 306 -20.64 11.00 0.76
C VAL A 306 -20.92 9.59 1.26
N LYS A 307 -20.64 9.34 2.53
CA LYS A 307 -20.98 8.07 3.19
C LYS A 307 -22.49 7.99 3.44
N ILE A 308 -23.13 6.93 2.92
CA ILE A 308 -24.57 6.67 3.10
C ILE A 308 -24.80 5.78 4.32
N ASP A 309 -24.02 4.69 4.42
CA ASP A 309 -24.02 3.76 5.55
C ASP A 309 -22.61 3.16 5.76
N ASP A 310 -22.46 2.17 6.64
CA ASP A 310 -21.15 1.59 6.98
C ASP A 310 -20.45 0.87 5.83
N GLN A 311 -21.16 0.54 4.76
CA GLN A 311 -20.63 -0.23 3.63
C GLN A 311 -20.91 0.44 2.28
N THR A 312 -21.60 1.59 2.26
CA THR A 312 -22.06 2.22 1.03
C THR A 312 -21.74 3.70 1.00
N TRP A 313 -21.18 4.13 -0.11
CA TRP A 313 -20.84 5.53 -0.38
C TRP A 313 -21.45 5.96 -1.71
N LYS A 314 -21.79 7.23 -1.80
CA LYS A 314 -22.13 7.90 -3.04
C LYS A 314 -20.99 8.81 -3.45
N ALA A 315 -20.47 8.64 -4.64
CA ALA A 315 -19.33 9.37 -5.13
C ALA A 315 -19.63 10.08 -6.45
N THR A 316 -18.94 11.19 -6.72
CA THR A 316 -18.89 11.75 -8.07
C THR A 316 -17.95 10.90 -8.93
N GLY A 317 -18.15 10.91 -10.25
CA GLY A 317 -17.23 10.24 -11.18
C GLY A 317 -15.83 10.86 -11.19
N MET A 318 -15.68 12.08 -10.70
CA MET A 318 -14.40 12.80 -10.62
C MET A 318 -13.59 12.43 -9.35
N LEU A 319 -14.20 11.78 -8.37
CA LEU A 319 -13.53 11.35 -7.14
C LEU A 319 -12.19 10.68 -7.44
N ASP A 320 -11.15 11.16 -6.79
CA ASP A 320 -9.80 10.58 -6.86
C ASP A 320 -9.78 9.19 -6.21
N LEU A 321 -9.17 8.22 -6.89
CA LEU A 321 -9.08 6.84 -6.40
C LEU A 321 -8.22 6.70 -5.15
N TYR A 322 -7.20 7.54 -4.97
CA TYR A 322 -6.40 7.54 -3.74
C TYR A 322 -7.20 8.04 -2.53
N GLN A 323 -8.10 9.00 -2.75
CA GLN A 323 -9.04 9.45 -1.72
C GLN A 323 -10.01 8.34 -1.33
N LEU A 324 -10.50 7.60 -2.32
CA LEU A 324 -11.34 6.43 -2.09
C LEU A 324 -10.60 5.32 -1.32
N GLU A 325 -9.33 5.05 -1.67
CA GLU A 325 -8.48 4.10 -0.92
C GLU A 325 -8.36 4.47 0.56
N LEU A 326 -8.12 5.75 0.84
CA LEU A 326 -8.00 6.25 2.22
C LEU A 326 -9.29 6.08 3.00
N GLU A 327 -10.43 6.42 2.41
CA GLU A 327 -11.74 6.30 3.06
C GLU A 327 -12.13 4.83 3.32
N LEU A 328 -11.84 3.94 2.37
CA LEU A 328 -12.11 2.50 2.50
C LEU A 328 -11.09 1.78 3.38
N GLY A 329 -9.99 2.44 3.77
CA GLY A 329 -8.88 1.84 4.53
C GLY A 329 -8.19 0.72 3.76
N MET A 330 -8.17 0.79 2.44
CA MET A 330 -7.54 -0.19 1.56
C MET A 330 -6.37 0.43 0.80
N ILE A 331 -5.50 -0.42 0.28
CA ILE A 331 -4.37 -0.05 -0.56
C ILE A 331 -4.49 -0.89 -1.82
N ASP A 332 -3.99 -0.35 -2.95
CA ASP A 332 -3.88 -1.13 -4.18
C ASP A 332 -5.11 -1.05 -5.11
N LEU A 333 -6.02 -0.10 -4.89
CA LEU A 333 -7.11 0.16 -5.84
C LEU A 333 -6.56 0.79 -7.13
N VAL A 334 -5.50 1.61 -7.02
CA VAL A 334 -4.82 2.26 -8.13
C VAL A 334 -3.66 1.39 -8.62
N GLU A 335 -3.62 1.07 -9.90
CA GLU A 335 -2.48 0.38 -10.53
C GLU A 335 -1.33 1.38 -10.78
N GLU A 336 -0.08 0.98 -10.56
CA GLU A 336 1.12 1.85 -10.59
C GLU A 336 1.32 2.58 -11.94
N ASP A 337 0.84 2.00 -13.05
CA ASP A 337 0.89 2.57 -14.40
C ASP A 337 -0.51 2.78 -15.01
N ALA A 338 -1.55 2.91 -14.18
CA ALA A 338 -2.90 3.13 -14.66
C ALA A 338 -3.00 4.47 -15.42
N GLY A 339 -3.61 4.43 -16.58
CA GLY A 339 -3.92 5.63 -17.36
C GLY A 339 -5.10 6.45 -16.81
N TYR A 340 -5.58 6.11 -15.59
CA TYR A 340 -6.73 6.72 -14.91
C TYR A 340 -6.40 7.02 -13.44
N ILE A 341 -7.03 8.07 -12.92
CA ILE A 341 -6.85 8.54 -11.54
C ILE A 341 -8.18 8.73 -10.81
N SER A 342 -9.32 8.67 -11.53
CA SER A 342 -10.65 8.90 -10.99
C SER A 342 -11.53 7.65 -11.06
N VAL A 343 -12.59 7.63 -10.26
CA VAL A 343 -13.60 6.55 -10.28
C VAL A 343 -14.19 6.35 -11.68
N ALA A 344 -14.52 7.45 -12.38
CA ALA A 344 -15.01 7.36 -13.75
C ALA A 344 -13.95 6.78 -14.69
N GLY A 345 -12.68 7.18 -14.54
CA GLY A 345 -11.59 6.65 -15.35
C GLY A 345 -11.40 5.15 -15.16
N LEU A 346 -11.45 4.66 -13.93
CA LEU A 346 -11.40 3.25 -13.60
C LEU A 346 -12.55 2.47 -14.27
N ILE A 347 -13.78 2.96 -14.12
CA ILE A 347 -14.96 2.29 -14.69
C ILE A 347 -14.85 2.25 -16.21
N LEU A 348 -14.49 3.36 -16.86
CA LEU A 348 -14.33 3.44 -18.32
C LEU A 348 -13.23 2.50 -18.84
N ASP A 349 -12.11 2.40 -18.14
CA ASP A 349 -11.01 1.50 -18.50
C ASP A 349 -11.44 0.04 -18.41
N LYS A 350 -12.01 -0.37 -17.29
CA LYS A 350 -12.38 -1.77 -17.04
C LYS A 350 -13.61 -2.21 -17.83
N THR A 351 -14.48 -1.30 -18.25
CA THR A 351 -15.63 -1.58 -19.13
C THR A 351 -15.36 -1.34 -20.61
N HIS A 352 -14.11 -0.97 -20.97
CA HIS A 352 -13.73 -0.62 -22.34
C HIS A 352 -14.58 0.49 -22.96
N GLY A 353 -15.04 1.42 -22.14
CA GLY A 353 -15.87 2.56 -22.57
C GLY A 353 -17.35 2.27 -22.76
N ASP A 354 -17.82 1.03 -22.55
CA ASP A 354 -19.25 0.69 -22.61
C ASP A 354 -19.92 0.94 -21.26
N VAL A 355 -20.42 2.18 -21.09
CA VAL A 355 -21.01 2.65 -19.83
C VAL A 355 -22.39 3.24 -20.06
N HIS A 356 -23.36 2.77 -19.26
CA HIS A 356 -24.72 3.26 -19.20
C HIS A 356 -25.20 3.32 -17.74
N VAL A 357 -26.31 4.00 -17.48
CA VAL A 357 -26.90 4.00 -16.13
C VAL A 357 -27.24 2.57 -15.71
N GLY A 358 -26.79 2.15 -14.53
CA GLY A 358 -26.89 0.79 -14.02
C GLY A 358 -25.73 -0.12 -14.40
N THR A 359 -24.68 0.37 -15.09
CA THR A 359 -23.44 -0.39 -15.31
C THR A 359 -22.80 -0.71 -13.96
N GLN A 360 -22.46 -1.98 -13.76
CA GLN A 360 -21.86 -2.50 -12.55
C GLN A 360 -20.43 -3.00 -12.82
N LEU A 361 -19.51 -2.76 -11.90
CA LEU A 361 -18.15 -3.20 -11.94
C LEU A 361 -17.72 -3.70 -10.57
N ASP A 362 -17.24 -4.95 -10.49
CA ASP A 362 -16.56 -5.49 -9.33
C ASP A 362 -15.04 -5.43 -9.55
N TYR A 363 -14.36 -4.65 -8.73
CA TYR A 363 -12.91 -4.49 -8.84
C TYR A 363 -12.24 -4.46 -7.46
N ARG A 364 -11.33 -5.39 -7.22
CA ARG A 364 -10.55 -5.53 -5.97
C ARG A 364 -11.40 -5.54 -4.68
N GLY A 365 -12.59 -6.17 -4.75
CA GLY A 365 -13.51 -6.27 -3.61
C GLY A 365 -14.41 -5.05 -3.40
N VAL A 366 -14.29 -4.04 -4.26
CA VAL A 366 -15.17 -2.87 -4.29
C VAL A 366 -16.18 -3.04 -5.43
N HIS A 367 -17.44 -2.83 -5.14
CA HIS A 367 -18.53 -2.84 -6.11
C HIS A 367 -18.93 -1.41 -6.48
N PHE A 368 -18.88 -1.10 -7.76
CA PHE A 368 -19.25 0.19 -8.33
C PHE A 368 -20.52 0.05 -9.16
N GLU A 369 -21.48 0.95 -9.01
CA GLU A 369 -22.71 1.03 -9.81
C GLU A 369 -22.91 2.46 -10.31
N VAL A 370 -23.02 2.66 -11.61
CA VAL A 370 -23.23 3.99 -12.21
C VAL A 370 -24.70 4.38 -12.02
N LEU A 371 -24.93 5.45 -11.25
CA LEU A 371 -26.28 5.95 -10.97
C LEU A 371 -26.73 7.03 -11.96
N GLU A 372 -25.82 7.89 -12.42
CA GLU A 372 -26.15 9.03 -13.25
C GLU A 372 -25.05 9.30 -14.28
N LEU A 373 -25.47 9.60 -15.50
CA LEU A 373 -24.61 10.05 -16.59
C LEU A 373 -25.05 11.45 -17.04
N ASP A 374 -24.06 12.31 -17.30
CA ASP A 374 -24.28 13.58 -18.01
C ASP A 374 -23.64 13.47 -19.40
N SER A 375 -24.49 13.34 -20.44
CA SER A 375 -24.07 13.03 -21.80
C SER A 375 -23.25 11.73 -21.84
N ASN A 376 -21.93 11.81 -21.94
CA ASN A 376 -21.00 10.66 -21.94
C ASN A 376 -20.10 10.62 -20.70
N ARG A 377 -20.39 11.45 -19.69
CA ARG A 377 -19.57 11.51 -18.45
C ARG A 377 -20.30 10.84 -17.32
N ILE A 378 -19.61 10.00 -16.58
CA ILE A 378 -20.12 9.43 -15.33
C ILE A 378 -20.20 10.55 -14.31
N LYS A 379 -21.43 10.89 -13.86
CA LYS A 379 -21.67 11.95 -12.89
C LYS A 379 -21.68 11.41 -11.47
N THR A 380 -22.41 10.34 -11.25
CA THR A 380 -22.61 9.77 -9.91
C THR A 380 -22.47 8.26 -9.92
N VAL A 381 -21.78 7.72 -8.93
CA VAL A 381 -21.52 6.30 -8.73
C VAL A 381 -21.90 5.90 -7.31
N ASN A 382 -22.55 4.77 -7.15
CA ASN A 382 -22.72 4.11 -5.87
C ASN A 382 -21.56 3.14 -5.66
N ILE A 383 -20.94 3.19 -4.50
CA ILE A 383 -19.77 2.37 -4.15
C ILE A 383 -20.17 1.52 -2.94
N THR A 384 -20.01 0.22 -3.04
CA THR A 384 -20.25 -0.70 -1.92
C THR A 384 -18.97 -1.48 -1.65
N TYR A 385 -18.50 -1.43 -0.42
CA TYR A 385 -17.34 -2.18 0.04
C TYR A 385 -17.72 -3.06 1.21
N ARG A 386 -17.64 -4.38 1.03
CA ARG A 386 -17.86 -5.36 2.09
C ARG A 386 -16.51 -5.75 2.65
N THR A 387 -16.20 -5.28 3.84
CA THR A 387 -15.13 -5.88 4.65
C THR A 387 -15.50 -7.34 4.89
N ALA A 388 -14.69 -8.26 4.34
CA ALA A 388 -14.88 -9.70 4.49
C ALA A 388 -14.64 -10.13 5.95
#